data_a0d6f700bdb5c99f9640cfa2c62e79b2
#
_entry.id   a0d6f700bdb5c99f9640cfa2c62e79b2
#
_cell.length_a   1.000
_cell.length_b   1.000
_cell.length_c   1.000
_cell.angle_alpha   90.00
_cell.angle_beta   90.00
_cell.angle_gamma   90.00
#
_symmetry.space_group_name_H-M   'P 1'
#
loop_
_entity.id
_entity.type
_entity.pdbx_description
1 polymer ?
#
loop_
_entity_poly.entity_id
_entity_poly.type
_entity_poly.pdbx_seq_one_letter_code
_entity_poly.pdbx_strand_id
1 'polypeptide(L)'
;MAMKPVLFLKNISLEGPETMELFLQKRNIPYEIRDIYAEVPVPRDPREFSAVVPLGGPMNVEEEERYPFLRDEKRFLAKCVEEDIPILGICLGSQLLATVLGARVWKNAWSEI
;
A
#
# COMPACT_ATOMS: atom_id res chain seq x y z
N MET A 1 -15.26 -19.52 -10.23
CA MET A 1 -14.92 -18.09 -10.44
C MET A 1 -13.48 -17.83 -10.03
N ALA A 2 -12.78 -17.05 -10.82
CA ALA A 2 -11.43 -16.69 -10.48
C ALA A 2 -11.41 -15.75 -9.26
N MET A 3 -10.51 -16.01 -8.32
CA MET A 3 -10.29 -15.14 -7.17
C MET A 3 -9.58 -13.88 -7.64
N LYS A 4 -10.03 -12.72 -7.15
CA LYS A 4 -9.34 -11.46 -7.42
C LYS A 4 -8.01 -11.43 -6.68
N PRO A 5 -6.95 -10.86 -7.29
CA PRO A 5 -5.64 -10.85 -6.65
C PRO A 5 -5.55 -9.89 -5.48
N VAL A 6 -4.63 -10.19 -4.56
CA VAL A 6 -4.16 -9.25 -3.55
C VAL A 6 -3.17 -8.31 -4.22
N LEU A 7 -3.30 -7.01 -3.99
CA LEU A 7 -2.41 -6.00 -4.56
C LEU A 7 -1.43 -5.50 -3.51
N PHE A 8 -0.13 -5.61 -3.81
CA PHE A 8 0.92 -4.98 -3.02
C PHE A 8 1.40 -3.71 -3.72
N LEU A 9 1.38 -2.60 -2.99
CA LEU A 9 1.93 -1.32 -3.46
C LEU A 9 3.34 -1.18 -2.88
N LYS A 10 4.35 -1.33 -3.73
CA LYS A 10 5.75 -1.33 -3.32
C LYS A 10 6.32 0.07 -3.46
N ASN A 11 6.80 0.63 -2.35
CA ASN A 11 7.23 2.03 -2.26
C ASN A 11 8.74 2.22 -2.31
N ILE A 12 9.50 1.14 -2.20
CA ILE A 12 10.96 1.14 -2.34
C ILE A 12 11.40 -0.24 -2.79
N SER A 13 12.48 -0.31 -3.57
CA SER A 13 12.94 -1.56 -4.15
C SER A 13 13.33 -2.63 -3.13
N LEU A 14 13.79 -2.22 -1.96
CA LEU A 14 14.27 -3.12 -0.91
C LEU A 14 13.17 -3.70 -0.01
N GLU A 15 11.96 -3.13 -0.03
CA GLU A 15 10.88 -3.56 0.87
C GLU A 15 9.71 -4.12 0.08
N GLY A 16 9.77 -5.42 -0.19
CA GLY A 16 8.70 -6.15 -0.85
C GLY A 16 7.79 -6.87 0.14
N PRO A 17 6.87 -7.71 -0.35
CA PRO A 17 5.90 -8.41 0.49
C PRO A 17 6.45 -9.59 1.31
N GLU A 18 7.69 -10.03 1.04
CA GLU A 18 8.44 -11.02 1.83
C GLU A 18 7.61 -12.25 2.23
N THR A 19 7.42 -12.44 3.55
CA THR A 19 6.70 -13.57 4.13
C THR A 19 5.25 -13.66 3.63
N MET A 20 4.60 -12.53 3.38
CA MET A 20 3.24 -12.51 2.85
C MET A 20 3.17 -13.13 1.45
N GLU A 21 4.16 -12.87 0.63
CA GLU A 21 4.23 -13.46 -0.72
C GLU A 21 4.32 -14.99 -0.64
N LEU A 22 5.20 -15.50 0.24
CA LEU A 22 5.33 -16.92 0.47
C LEU A 22 4.03 -17.56 0.96
N PHE A 23 3.34 -16.89 1.87
CA PHE A 23 2.05 -17.35 2.38
C PHE A 23 1.02 -17.47 1.26
N LEU A 24 0.92 -16.45 0.42
CA LEU A 24 -0.04 -16.44 -0.69
C LEU A 24 0.29 -17.53 -1.72
N GLN A 25 1.58 -17.73 -2.02
CA GLN A 25 2.02 -18.80 -2.93
C GLN A 25 1.63 -20.17 -2.41
N LYS A 26 1.85 -20.44 -1.14
CA LYS A 26 1.50 -21.73 -0.52
C LYS A 26 0.01 -22.02 -0.56
N ARG A 27 -0.81 -20.98 -0.53
CA ARG A 27 -2.27 -21.10 -0.53
C ARG A 27 -2.88 -20.93 -1.90
N ASN A 28 -2.07 -20.77 -2.93
CA ASN A 28 -2.53 -20.54 -4.31
C ASN A 28 -3.46 -19.34 -4.42
N ILE A 29 -3.18 -18.28 -3.64
CA ILE A 29 -3.93 -17.02 -3.71
C ILE A 29 -3.20 -16.12 -4.71
N PRO A 30 -3.88 -15.63 -5.76
CA PRO A 30 -3.23 -14.74 -6.72
C PRO A 30 -2.87 -13.41 -6.10
N TYR A 31 -1.77 -12.83 -6.55
CA TYR A 31 -1.34 -11.50 -6.10
C TYR A 31 -0.61 -10.78 -7.22
N GLU A 32 -0.54 -9.45 -7.08
CA GLU A 32 0.17 -8.58 -7.99
C GLU A 32 1.01 -7.62 -7.16
N ILE A 33 2.23 -7.32 -7.62
CA ILE A 33 3.10 -6.32 -7.00
C ILE A 33 3.23 -5.17 -7.97
N ARG A 34 2.87 -3.94 -7.54
CA ARG A 34 3.08 -2.73 -8.32
C ARG A 34 4.23 -1.94 -7.75
N ASP A 35 5.23 -1.68 -8.59
CA ASP A 35 6.44 -0.95 -8.21
C ASP A 35 6.18 0.56 -8.31
N ILE A 36 5.44 1.08 -7.33
CA ILE A 36 5.06 2.50 -7.30
C ILE A 36 6.30 3.39 -7.27
N TYR A 37 7.35 2.95 -6.55
CA TYR A 37 8.62 3.66 -6.49
C TYR A 37 9.27 3.84 -7.88
N ALA A 38 8.99 2.93 -8.82
CA ALA A 38 9.53 2.95 -10.18
C ALA A 38 8.56 3.62 -11.17
N GLU A 39 7.63 4.41 -10.66
CA GLU A 39 6.64 5.18 -11.42
C GLU A 39 5.63 4.30 -12.17
N VAL A 40 5.47 3.04 -11.77
CA VAL A 40 4.36 2.22 -12.26
C VAL A 40 3.09 2.80 -11.63
N PRO A 41 2.09 3.20 -12.44
CA PRO A 41 0.91 3.86 -11.89
C PRO A 41 0.07 2.92 -11.03
N VAL A 42 -0.64 3.50 -10.06
CA VAL A 42 -1.64 2.75 -9.29
C VAL A 42 -2.76 2.30 -10.23
N PRO A 43 -3.44 1.18 -9.90
CA PRO A 43 -4.57 0.73 -10.72
C PRO A 43 -5.69 1.76 -10.74
N ARG A 44 -6.52 1.70 -11.78
CA ARG A 44 -7.67 2.62 -11.91
C ARG A 44 -8.80 2.25 -10.97
N ASP A 45 -9.05 0.97 -10.79
CA ASP A 45 -10.23 0.48 -10.09
C ASP A 45 -9.83 -0.47 -8.96
N PRO A 46 -10.02 -0.06 -7.68
CA PRO A 46 -9.69 -0.93 -6.56
C PRO A 46 -10.56 -2.19 -6.50
N ARG A 47 -11.72 -2.19 -7.16
CA ARG A 47 -12.63 -3.34 -7.15
C ARG A 47 -12.07 -4.55 -7.91
N GLU A 48 -10.98 -4.39 -8.63
CA GLU A 48 -10.28 -5.49 -9.30
C GLU A 48 -9.48 -6.36 -8.34
N PHE A 49 -9.37 -5.94 -7.08
CA PHE A 49 -8.53 -6.60 -6.08
C PHE A 49 -9.34 -7.08 -4.89
N SER A 50 -8.91 -8.20 -4.29
CA SER A 50 -9.54 -8.76 -3.09
C SER A 50 -9.07 -8.05 -1.83
N ALA A 51 -7.87 -7.49 -1.84
CA ALA A 51 -7.28 -6.72 -0.76
C ALA A 51 -6.13 -5.89 -1.29
N VAL A 52 -5.79 -4.81 -0.59
CA VAL A 52 -4.68 -3.92 -0.96
C VAL A 52 -3.74 -3.79 0.23
N VAL A 53 -2.44 -3.96 -0.02
CA VAL A 53 -1.41 -3.91 1.01
C VAL A 53 -0.35 -2.88 0.61
N PRO A 54 -0.50 -1.62 1.05
CA PRO A 54 0.58 -0.64 0.87
C PRO A 54 1.73 -0.98 1.81
N LEU A 55 2.93 -1.06 1.24
CA LEU A 55 4.13 -1.52 1.93
C LEU A 55 4.95 -0.35 2.48
N GLY A 56 6.06 -0.68 3.14
CA GLY A 56 6.94 0.28 3.80
C GLY A 56 7.80 1.10 2.86
N GLY A 57 8.50 2.05 3.42
CA GLY A 57 9.44 2.90 2.74
C GLY A 57 9.96 3.96 3.71
N PRO A 58 11.08 4.60 3.39
CA PRO A 58 11.68 5.60 4.28
C PRO A 58 11.02 6.97 4.21
N MET A 59 10.10 7.18 3.26
CA MET A 59 9.49 8.48 3.03
C MET A 59 8.54 8.86 4.16
N ASN A 60 8.41 10.18 4.39
CA ASN A 60 7.35 10.72 5.22
C ASN A 60 6.08 10.85 4.36
N VAL A 61 4.92 10.59 4.94
CA VAL A 61 3.64 10.67 4.24
C VAL A 61 3.35 12.06 3.64
N GLU A 62 4.02 13.09 4.12
CA GLU A 62 3.82 14.46 3.65
C GLU A 62 4.79 14.86 2.54
N GLU A 63 5.73 13.99 2.16
CA GLU A 63 6.75 14.29 1.15
C GLU A 63 6.23 14.13 -0.29
N GLU A 64 5.02 14.60 -0.56
CA GLU A 64 4.39 14.47 -1.89
C GLU A 64 5.13 15.25 -2.98
N GLU A 65 5.77 16.37 -2.64
CA GLU A 65 6.52 17.14 -3.61
C GLU A 65 7.78 16.40 -4.08
N ARG A 66 8.44 15.74 -3.15
CA ARG A 66 9.64 14.96 -3.43
C ARG A 66 9.31 13.60 -4.04
N TYR A 67 8.20 13.01 -3.61
CA TYR A 67 7.73 11.70 -4.07
C TYR A 67 6.29 11.81 -4.53
N PRO A 68 6.05 12.31 -5.76
CA PRO A 68 4.68 12.53 -6.26
C PRO A 68 3.80 11.29 -6.26
N PHE A 69 4.39 10.09 -6.36
CA PHE A 69 3.62 8.84 -6.30
C PHE A 69 2.86 8.66 -4.99
N LEU A 70 3.28 9.32 -3.89
CA LEU A 70 2.56 9.26 -2.62
C LEU A 70 1.16 9.87 -2.75
N ARG A 71 1.02 10.91 -3.56
CA ARG A 71 -0.28 11.54 -3.83
C ARG A 71 -1.23 10.58 -4.52
N ASP A 72 -0.74 9.90 -5.54
CA ASP A 72 -1.54 8.94 -6.29
C ASP A 72 -1.90 7.72 -5.43
N GLU A 73 -0.96 7.26 -4.60
CA GLU A 73 -1.20 6.15 -3.69
C GLU A 73 -2.27 6.51 -2.65
N LYS A 74 -2.22 7.72 -2.08
CA LYS A 74 -3.25 8.20 -1.15
C LYS A 74 -4.63 8.26 -1.82
N ARG A 75 -4.70 8.75 -3.05
CA ARG A 75 -5.96 8.80 -3.81
C ARG A 75 -6.51 7.41 -4.05
N PHE A 76 -5.65 6.47 -4.40
CA PHE A 76 -6.06 5.09 -4.62
C PHE A 76 -6.58 4.45 -3.33
N LEU A 77 -5.87 4.66 -2.21
CA LEU A 77 -6.30 4.14 -0.91
C LEU A 77 -7.64 4.75 -0.48
N ALA A 78 -7.88 6.03 -0.77
CA ALA A 78 -9.16 6.67 -0.51
C ALA A 78 -10.29 5.98 -1.27
N LYS A 79 -10.06 5.63 -2.54
CA LYS A 79 -11.04 4.87 -3.32
C LYS A 79 -11.29 3.49 -2.74
N CYS A 80 -10.23 2.83 -2.24
CA CYS A 80 -10.38 1.54 -1.58
C CYS A 80 -11.30 1.64 -0.37
N VAL A 81 -11.13 2.69 0.43
CA VAL A 81 -12.00 2.94 1.60
C VAL A 81 -13.45 3.14 1.17
N GLU A 82 -13.68 3.94 0.13
CA GLU A 82 -15.03 4.20 -0.40
C GLU A 82 -15.70 2.92 -0.90
N GLU A 83 -14.94 2.02 -1.50
CA GLU A 83 -15.45 0.78 -2.09
C GLU A 83 -15.38 -0.41 -1.12
N ASP A 84 -15.07 -0.18 0.14
CA ASP A 84 -14.95 -1.21 1.17
C ASP A 84 -13.98 -2.34 0.81
N ILE A 85 -12.90 -2.00 0.11
CA ILE A 85 -11.84 -2.97 -0.19
C ILE A 85 -10.94 -3.10 1.03
N PRO A 86 -10.70 -4.33 1.54
CA PRO A 86 -9.81 -4.52 2.69
C PRO A 86 -8.41 -3.97 2.44
N ILE A 87 -7.86 -3.24 3.42
CA ILE A 87 -6.52 -2.66 3.34
C ILE A 87 -5.73 -3.08 4.57
N LEU A 88 -4.52 -3.58 4.36
CA LEU A 88 -3.55 -3.83 5.43
C LEU A 88 -2.32 -2.95 5.18
N GLY A 89 -2.18 -1.86 5.93
CA GLY A 89 -1.03 -0.97 5.82
C GLY A 89 0.16 -1.47 6.63
N ILE A 90 1.35 -1.45 6.02
CA ILE A 90 2.60 -1.88 6.66
C ILE A 90 3.55 -0.68 6.73
N CYS A 91 3.98 -0.27 7.93
CA CYS A 91 4.91 0.85 8.14
C CYS A 91 4.43 2.13 7.43
N LEU A 92 5.15 2.63 6.43
CA LEU A 92 4.70 3.79 5.63
C LEU A 92 3.27 3.59 5.14
N GLY A 93 2.93 2.38 4.69
CA GLY A 93 1.58 2.07 4.22
C GLY A 93 0.52 2.28 5.29
N SER A 94 0.81 1.97 6.55
CA SER A 94 -0.13 2.23 7.65
C SER A 94 -0.30 3.72 7.90
N GLN A 95 0.77 4.50 7.74
CA GLN A 95 0.73 5.96 7.88
C GLN A 95 -0.06 6.61 6.75
N LEU A 96 0.10 6.12 5.52
CA LEU A 96 -0.69 6.59 4.37
C LEU A 96 -2.16 6.33 4.59
N LEU A 97 -2.50 5.14 5.05
CA LEU A 97 -3.90 4.78 5.33
C LEU A 97 -4.47 5.66 6.45
N ALA A 98 -3.72 5.87 7.52
CA ALA A 98 -4.15 6.74 8.62
C ALA A 98 -4.43 8.16 8.13
N THR A 99 -3.56 8.70 7.26
CA THR A 99 -3.74 10.03 6.67
C THR A 99 -5.02 10.09 5.82
N VAL A 100 -5.27 9.07 5.03
CA VAL A 100 -6.47 8.97 4.18
C VAL A 100 -7.74 8.95 5.04
N LEU A 101 -7.67 8.32 6.22
CA LEU A 101 -8.79 8.26 7.15
C LEU A 101 -8.93 9.52 8.01
N GLY A 102 -8.12 10.55 7.75
CA GLY A 102 -8.20 11.83 8.44
C GLY A 102 -7.40 11.93 9.73
N ALA A 103 -6.58 10.93 10.04
CA ALA A 103 -5.72 10.94 11.21
C ALA A 103 -4.47 11.79 10.96
N ARG A 104 -3.91 12.34 12.04
CA ARG A 104 -2.60 12.98 12.00
C ARG A 104 -1.52 11.94 12.28
N VAL A 105 -0.42 12.05 11.53
CA VAL A 105 0.73 11.17 11.72
C VAL A 105 1.88 12.00 12.27
N TRP A 106 2.43 11.58 13.42
CA TRP A 106 3.57 12.21 14.03
C TRP A 106 4.75 11.26 14.09
N LYS A 107 5.94 11.84 14.00
CA LYS A 107 7.15 11.09 14.26
C LYS A 107 7.34 11.00 15.77
N ASN A 108 7.47 9.80 16.30
CA ASN A 108 7.67 9.59 17.72
C ASN A 108 9.05 10.07 18.18
N ALA A 109 9.15 10.48 19.45
CA ALA A 109 10.41 10.90 20.05
C ALA A 109 11.38 9.73 20.21
N TRP A 110 10.90 8.49 20.22
CA TRP A 110 11.69 7.27 20.25
C TRP A 110 11.16 6.30 19.22
N SER A 111 12.03 5.37 18.81
CA SER A 111 11.64 4.35 17.84
C SER A 111 10.68 3.35 18.46
N GLU A 112 9.62 3.05 17.73
CA GLU A 112 8.73 1.94 18.04
C GLU A 112 9.17 0.72 17.24
N ILE A 113 9.07 -0.41 17.90
CA ILE A 113 9.45 -1.69 17.32
C ILE A 113 8.20 -2.44 16.89
#